data_5209a6f093a304cd8a701ae1a92ee260
#
_entry.id   5209a6f093a304cd8a701ae1a92ee260
#
_cell.length_a   1.000
_cell.length_b   1.000
_cell.length_c   1.000
_cell.angle_alpha   90.00
_cell.angle_beta   90.00
_cell.angle_gamma   90.00
#
_symmetry.space_group_name_H-M   'P 1'
#
loop_
_entity.id
_entity.type
_entity.pdbx_description
1 polymer ?
#
loop_
_entity_poly.entity_id
_entity_poly.type
_entity_poly.pdbx_seq_one_letter_code
_entity_poly.pdbx_strand_id
1 'polypeptide(L)'
;MGGAMRNISSAILLSLVLAAPAAAQAPAPPQTEPVRIVNRTGQEATALHAVRSGRPDWGSNLLNRGPLPTNAAFALRVNQDAGCRFDIRMVLADGREGLIRDRDICAETRIEIATAAAPLPPVAQARPNQNARRVSSGTGFVVAPDRVLTNHHVIEGCGRILARTADGRWLAATVQGQADARLDLALLAVPGNPGPTVAFRGTPAIRRGESVVAYGFPLSGLLSSDPKLTRGEINALGGIGNDQTRFQISAEVQPGNSGGPLLDMQGNVVGVVVAKLDNRRVQNVDNVNFAVKGEAAQAFLRRNNQEFRTAESRGADRSAADVGDIAHRATVMLRCEP
;
A
#
# COMPACT_ATOMS: atom_id res chain seq x y z
N MET A 1 12.23 71.46 59.41
CA MET A 1 13.54 71.25 59.92
C MET A 1 13.71 69.75 60.07
N GLY A 2 14.70 69.13 59.55
CA GLY A 2 15.02 67.71 59.69
C GLY A 2 14.57 66.86 58.49
N GLY A 3 15.36 66.84 57.43
CA GLY A 3 15.21 65.89 56.32
C GLY A 3 15.79 64.53 56.68
N ALA A 4 15.06 63.45 56.44
CA ALA A 4 15.54 62.11 56.56
C ALA A 4 15.96 61.57 55.15
N MET A 5 17.27 61.31 55.05
CA MET A 5 17.85 60.59 53.89
C MET A 5 17.45 59.12 53.95
N ARG A 6 16.80 58.64 52.89
CA ARG A 6 16.53 57.22 52.66
C ARG A 6 17.65 56.65 51.79
N ASN A 7 18.46 55.78 52.35
CA ASN A 7 19.40 54.95 51.62
C ASN A 7 18.65 53.88 50.83
N ILE A 8 18.84 53.85 49.51
CA ILE A 8 18.37 52.82 48.65
C ILE A 8 19.56 51.85 48.41
N SER A 9 19.50 50.69 49.04
CA SER A 9 20.44 49.60 48.79
C SER A 9 19.97 48.85 47.53
N SER A 10 20.72 48.96 46.45
CA SER A 10 20.52 48.15 45.26
C SER A 10 21.07 46.75 45.47
N ALA A 11 20.15 45.77 45.57
CA ALA A 11 20.52 44.35 45.54
C ALA A 11 20.69 43.90 44.10
N ILE A 12 21.92 43.55 43.72
CA ILE A 12 22.23 42.93 42.43
C ILE A 12 21.89 41.45 42.54
N LEU A 13 20.80 41.01 41.88
CA LEU A 13 20.49 39.60 41.71
C LEU A 13 21.38 39.04 40.59
N LEU A 14 22.34 38.23 40.99
CA LEU A 14 23.17 37.45 40.06
C LEU A 14 22.38 36.22 39.60
N SER A 15 21.79 36.27 38.41
CA SER A 15 21.07 35.13 37.79
C SER A 15 22.08 34.10 37.30
N LEU A 16 22.21 32.99 37.98
CA LEU A 16 22.98 31.84 37.57
C LEU A 16 22.19 31.13 36.45
N VAL A 17 22.61 31.29 35.19
CA VAL A 17 22.09 30.51 34.07
C VAL A 17 22.78 29.14 34.10
N LEU A 18 22.09 28.11 34.57
CA LEU A 18 22.50 26.72 34.41
C LEU A 18 22.34 26.33 32.92
N ALA A 19 23.45 26.24 32.23
CA ALA A 19 23.49 25.64 30.90
C ALA A 19 23.21 24.12 31.03
N ALA A 20 22.08 23.66 30.50
CA ALA A 20 21.81 22.23 30.39
C ALA A 20 22.80 21.61 29.37
N PRO A 21 23.36 20.42 29.66
CA PRO A 21 24.24 19.75 28.73
C PRO A 21 23.45 19.42 27.44
N ALA A 22 23.95 19.84 26.29
CA ALA A 22 23.44 19.44 25.00
C ALA A 22 23.51 17.91 24.89
N ALA A 23 22.35 17.25 24.79
CA ALA A 23 22.28 15.83 24.54
C ALA A 23 22.98 15.58 23.18
N ALA A 24 24.12 14.89 23.22
CA ALA A 24 24.79 14.43 22.00
C ALA A 24 23.82 13.55 21.22
N GLN A 25 23.37 14.04 20.05
CA GLN A 25 22.62 13.24 19.12
C GLN A 25 23.49 12.06 18.71
N ALA A 26 22.96 10.84 18.91
CA ALA A 26 23.61 9.64 18.42
C ALA A 26 23.89 9.81 16.92
N PRO A 27 25.09 9.42 16.43
CA PRO A 27 25.38 9.51 15.02
C PRO A 27 24.35 8.70 14.23
N ALA A 28 23.79 9.31 13.17
CA ALA A 28 22.91 8.61 12.25
C ALA A 28 23.64 7.34 11.75
N PRO A 29 22.95 6.18 11.65
CA PRO A 29 23.59 4.96 11.18
C PRO A 29 24.20 5.19 9.80
N PRO A 30 25.40 4.66 9.52
CA PRO A 30 26.09 4.88 8.26
C PRO A 30 25.19 4.45 7.11
N GLN A 31 24.88 5.38 6.22
CA GLN A 31 24.21 5.07 4.97
C GLN A 31 25.18 4.20 4.16
N THR A 32 24.81 2.97 3.86
CA THR A 32 25.58 2.14 2.97
C THR A 32 25.72 2.84 1.62
N GLU A 33 26.94 2.93 1.10
CA GLU A 33 27.16 3.48 -0.22
C GLU A 33 26.35 2.71 -1.26
N PRO A 34 25.73 3.40 -2.23
CA PRO A 34 24.93 2.73 -3.25
C PRO A 34 25.81 1.85 -4.13
N VAL A 35 25.37 0.62 -4.36
CA VAL A 35 25.99 -0.28 -5.33
C VAL A 35 25.69 0.22 -6.74
N ARG A 36 26.70 0.37 -7.56
CA ARG A 36 26.56 0.82 -8.95
C ARG A 36 26.42 -0.37 -9.89
N ILE A 37 25.24 -0.55 -10.47
CA ILE A 37 25.01 -1.55 -11.53
C ILE A 37 25.26 -0.89 -12.87
N VAL A 38 26.28 -1.33 -13.59
CA VAL A 38 26.74 -0.72 -14.84
C VAL A 38 26.30 -1.56 -16.03
N ASN A 39 25.65 -0.91 -16.99
CA ASN A 39 25.30 -1.53 -18.26
C ASN A 39 26.54 -1.56 -19.20
N ARG A 40 27.14 -2.74 -19.41
CA ARG A 40 28.25 -2.99 -20.34
C ARG A 40 27.86 -3.86 -21.53
N THR A 41 26.55 -3.97 -21.81
CA THR A 41 26.05 -4.91 -22.82
C THR A 41 26.17 -4.41 -24.26
N GLY A 42 26.55 -3.16 -24.46
CA GLY A 42 26.59 -2.52 -25.79
C GLY A 42 25.22 -2.05 -26.28
N GLN A 43 24.15 -2.25 -25.51
CA GLN A 43 22.79 -1.82 -25.83
C GLN A 43 22.13 -1.11 -24.62
N GLU A 44 21.08 -0.36 -24.89
CA GLU A 44 20.27 0.28 -23.89
C GLU A 44 19.42 -0.76 -23.13
N ALA A 45 19.35 -0.62 -21.80
CA ALA A 45 18.49 -1.46 -20.98
C ALA A 45 17.16 -0.78 -20.71
N THR A 46 16.08 -1.49 -20.99
CA THR A 46 14.69 -1.02 -20.80
C THR A 46 14.11 -1.40 -19.45
N ALA A 47 14.69 -2.42 -18.78
CA ALA A 47 14.34 -2.77 -17.41
C ALA A 47 15.54 -3.26 -16.63
N LEU A 48 15.54 -2.97 -15.32
CA LEU A 48 16.49 -3.47 -14.33
C LEU A 48 15.71 -3.95 -13.13
N HIS A 49 16.02 -5.15 -12.67
CA HIS A 49 15.42 -5.75 -11.48
C HIS A 49 16.54 -6.20 -10.54
N ALA A 50 16.32 -6.01 -9.24
CA ALA A 50 17.20 -6.54 -8.20
C ALA A 50 16.32 -7.08 -7.06
N VAL A 51 16.45 -8.37 -6.77
CA VAL A 51 15.68 -9.07 -5.75
C VAL A 51 16.60 -9.89 -4.86
N ARG A 52 16.17 -10.21 -3.64
CA ARG A 52 16.93 -11.16 -2.78
C ARG A 52 17.09 -12.49 -3.49
N SER A 53 18.29 -13.08 -3.39
CA SER A 53 18.55 -14.36 -4.00
C SER A 53 17.58 -15.44 -3.56
N GLY A 54 17.17 -16.28 -4.53
CA GLY A 54 16.22 -17.36 -4.29
C GLY A 54 14.74 -16.96 -4.36
N ARG A 55 14.42 -15.71 -4.68
CA ARG A 55 13.02 -15.30 -4.91
C ARG A 55 12.52 -15.83 -6.27
N PRO A 56 11.23 -16.24 -6.34
CA PRO A 56 10.65 -16.73 -7.59
C PRO A 56 10.28 -15.62 -8.58
N ASP A 57 10.18 -14.37 -8.13
CA ASP A 57 9.79 -13.20 -8.93
C ASP A 57 10.92 -12.17 -9.02
N TRP A 58 10.88 -11.33 -10.06
CA TRP A 58 11.87 -10.28 -10.31
C TRP A 58 11.47 -8.91 -9.73
N GLY A 59 10.32 -8.79 -9.09
CA GLY A 59 9.84 -7.53 -8.55
C GLY A 59 9.62 -6.45 -9.61
N SER A 60 9.58 -5.20 -9.17
CA SER A 60 9.32 -4.04 -10.04
C SER A 60 10.55 -3.67 -10.88
N ASN A 61 10.32 -3.05 -12.05
CA ASN A 61 11.38 -2.41 -12.82
C ASN A 61 11.92 -1.19 -12.05
N LEU A 62 13.23 -1.14 -11.82
CA LEU A 62 13.91 -0.07 -11.10
C LEU A 62 14.18 1.17 -11.97
N LEU A 63 14.10 1.03 -13.31
CA LEU A 63 14.34 2.12 -14.26
C LEU A 63 13.08 2.98 -14.43
N ASN A 64 12.71 3.70 -13.39
CA ASN A 64 11.52 4.55 -13.35
C ASN A 64 11.71 5.94 -13.98
N ARG A 65 12.95 6.30 -14.36
CA ARG A 65 13.30 7.59 -14.99
C ARG A 65 13.69 7.46 -16.47
N GLY A 66 13.42 6.32 -17.08
CA GLY A 66 13.77 6.01 -18.46
C GLY A 66 14.84 4.92 -18.57
N PRO A 67 15.14 4.48 -19.80
CA PRO A 67 16.10 3.42 -20.07
C PRO A 67 17.51 3.76 -19.58
N LEU A 68 18.31 2.72 -19.29
CA LEU A 68 19.71 2.86 -18.86
C LEU A 68 20.64 2.69 -20.09
N PRO A 69 21.27 3.77 -20.59
CA PRO A 69 22.16 3.71 -21.74
C PRO A 69 23.37 2.79 -21.50
N THR A 70 23.99 2.36 -22.58
CA THR A 70 25.29 1.65 -22.52
C THR A 70 26.33 2.51 -21.79
N ASN A 71 27.12 1.88 -20.93
CA ASN A 71 28.11 2.49 -20.04
C ASN A 71 27.56 3.37 -18.93
N ALA A 72 26.25 3.58 -18.85
CA ALA A 72 25.63 4.23 -17.71
C ALA A 72 25.49 3.30 -16.50
N ALA A 73 25.37 3.90 -15.30
CA ALA A 73 25.23 3.16 -14.04
C ALA A 73 23.93 3.53 -13.32
N PHE A 74 23.26 2.53 -12.80
CA PHE A 74 22.15 2.68 -11.87
C PHE A 74 22.67 2.53 -10.43
N ALA A 75 22.31 3.46 -9.54
CA ALA A 75 22.71 3.45 -8.15
C ALA A 75 21.64 2.70 -7.32
N LEU A 76 21.88 1.43 -7.00
CA LEU A 76 21.02 0.62 -6.16
C LEU A 76 21.29 0.93 -4.68
N ARG A 77 20.27 1.38 -3.95
CA ARG A 77 20.29 1.55 -2.49
C ARG A 77 19.44 0.46 -1.86
N VAL A 78 19.99 -0.25 -0.90
CA VAL A 78 19.32 -1.33 -0.19
C VAL A 78 19.35 -1.01 1.30
N ASN A 79 18.24 -1.26 2.00
CA ASN A 79 18.19 -1.14 3.45
C ASN A 79 19.07 -2.22 4.10
N GLN A 80 19.69 -1.90 5.23
CA GLN A 80 20.57 -2.84 5.96
C GLN A 80 19.88 -4.17 6.30
N ASP A 81 18.56 -4.13 6.57
CA ASP A 81 17.75 -5.33 6.88
C ASP A 81 17.45 -6.20 5.67
N ALA A 82 17.78 -5.74 4.46
CA ALA A 82 17.51 -6.47 3.22
C ALA A 82 18.45 -7.66 2.97
N GLY A 83 19.52 -7.80 3.78
CA GLY A 83 20.57 -8.79 3.53
C GLY A 83 21.46 -8.40 2.35
N CYS A 84 22.51 -9.20 2.08
CA CYS A 84 23.54 -8.86 1.11
C CYS A 84 23.46 -9.63 -0.21
N ARG A 85 22.68 -10.72 -0.29
CA ARG A 85 22.65 -11.62 -1.46
C ARG A 85 21.48 -11.27 -2.37
N PHE A 86 21.80 -10.89 -3.62
CA PHE A 86 20.82 -10.43 -4.60
C PHE A 86 20.98 -11.10 -5.96
N ASP A 87 19.86 -11.33 -6.62
CA ASP A 87 19.75 -11.65 -8.04
C ASP A 87 19.46 -10.36 -8.81
N ILE A 88 20.22 -10.11 -9.88
CA ILE A 88 20.10 -8.91 -10.70
C ILE A 88 19.80 -9.32 -12.13
N ARG A 89 18.77 -8.73 -12.73
CA ARG A 89 18.33 -8.94 -14.11
C ARG A 89 18.23 -7.62 -14.84
N MET A 90 18.86 -7.53 -15.98
CA MET A 90 18.81 -6.39 -16.89
C MET A 90 18.20 -6.83 -18.21
N VAL A 91 17.14 -6.18 -18.67
CA VAL A 91 16.47 -6.46 -19.95
C VAL A 91 16.85 -5.36 -20.93
N LEU A 92 17.32 -5.75 -22.10
CA LEU A 92 17.79 -4.86 -23.15
C LEU A 92 16.67 -4.51 -24.15
N ALA A 93 16.86 -3.45 -24.93
CA ALA A 93 15.89 -3.01 -25.91
C ALA A 93 15.57 -4.06 -27.00
N ASP A 94 16.47 -4.99 -27.28
CA ASP A 94 16.28 -6.11 -28.21
C ASP A 94 15.71 -7.38 -27.56
N GLY A 95 15.33 -7.30 -26.27
CA GLY A 95 14.77 -8.40 -25.51
C GLY A 95 15.80 -9.38 -24.90
N ARG A 96 17.10 -9.21 -25.18
CA ARG A 96 18.15 -9.99 -24.50
C ARG A 96 18.21 -9.61 -23.01
N GLU A 97 18.70 -10.54 -22.20
CA GLU A 97 18.76 -10.36 -20.76
C GLU A 97 20.18 -10.62 -20.22
N GLY A 98 20.67 -9.70 -19.42
CA GLY A 98 21.83 -9.89 -18.57
C GLY A 98 21.39 -10.34 -17.19
N LEU A 99 21.91 -11.47 -16.71
CA LEU A 99 21.50 -12.10 -15.45
C LEU A 99 22.71 -12.38 -14.57
N ILE A 100 22.66 -11.89 -13.35
CA ILE A 100 23.63 -12.21 -12.29
C ILE A 100 22.85 -12.80 -11.12
N ARG A 101 23.28 -13.96 -10.63
CA ARG A 101 22.63 -14.64 -9.52
C ARG A 101 23.52 -14.62 -8.28
N ASP A 102 22.86 -14.56 -7.12
CA ASP A 102 23.45 -14.73 -5.80
C ASP A 102 24.67 -13.81 -5.56
N ARG A 103 24.56 -12.54 -5.96
CA ARG A 103 25.65 -11.57 -5.82
C ARG A 103 25.65 -10.92 -4.44
N ASP A 104 26.83 -10.80 -3.85
CA ASP A 104 27.01 -10.09 -2.58
C ASP A 104 27.16 -8.59 -2.84
N ILE A 105 26.07 -7.84 -2.71
CA ILE A 105 26.04 -6.40 -2.93
C ILE A 105 26.60 -5.58 -1.75
N CYS A 106 26.88 -6.21 -0.62
CA CYS A 106 27.55 -5.53 0.51
C CYS A 106 29.07 -5.53 0.37
N ALA A 107 29.61 -6.54 -0.32
CA ALA A 107 31.06 -6.65 -0.57
C ALA A 107 31.50 -5.89 -1.82
N GLU A 108 30.56 -5.55 -2.74
CA GLU A 108 30.88 -4.94 -4.02
C GLU A 108 30.19 -3.58 -4.17
N THR A 109 30.97 -2.56 -4.44
CA THR A 109 30.46 -1.19 -4.72
C THR A 109 30.06 -1.01 -6.20
N ARG A 110 30.47 -1.97 -7.07
CA ARG A 110 30.22 -1.90 -8.51
C ARG A 110 30.01 -3.31 -9.09
N ILE A 111 28.93 -3.46 -9.84
CA ILE A 111 28.57 -4.70 -10.55
C ILE A 111 28.40 -4.36 -12.03
N GLU A 112 29.12 -5.03 -12.91
CA GLU A 112 29.04 -4.80 -14.36
C GLU A 112 28.29 -5.96 -15.03
N ILE A 113 27.34 -5.61 -15.89
CA ILE A 113 26.61 -6.57 -16.72
C ILE A 113 27.14 -6.39 -18.15
N ALA A 114 28.05 -7.28 -18.57
CA ALA A 114 28.74 -7.20 -19.86
C ALA A 114 28.19 -8.17 -20.90
N THR A 115 27.60 -9.28 -20.50
CA THR A 115 27.03 -10.29 -21.39
C THR A 115 25.52 -10.33 -21.23
N ALA A 116 24.82 -10.10 -22.34
CA ALA A 116 23.42 -10.46 -22.45
C ALA A 116 23.38 -11.80 -23.19
N ALA A 117 22.88 -12.85 -22.58
CA ALA A 117 22.54 -14.07 -23.28
C ALA A 117 21.57 -13.72 -24.42
N ALA A 118 21.66 -14.43 -25.55
CA ALA A 118 20.57 -14.43 -26.53
C ALA A 118 19.26 -14.63 -25.75
N PRO A 119 18.12 -13.99 -26.19
CA PRO A 119 16.85 -14.21 -25.52
C PRO A 119 16.74 -15.71 -25.34
N LEU A 120 16.64 -16.17 -24.10
CA LEU A 120 16.33 -17.58 -23.85
C LEU A 120 15.15 -17.82 -24.79
N PRO A 121 15.22 -18.86 -25.69
CA PRO A 121 14.16 -19.16 -26.63
C PRO A 121 12.92 -19.10 -25.77
N PRO A 122 11.93 -18.26 -26.11
CA PRO A 122 10.90 -17.87 -25.18
C PRO A 122 10.59 -19.14 -24.42
N VAL A 123 11.07 -19.20 -23.16
CA VAL A 123 10.86 -20.37 -22.31
C VAL A 123 9.41 -20.41 -22.40
N ALA A 124 8.98 -21.32 -23.35
CA ALA A 124 7.65 -21.27 -23.91
C ALA A 124 6.84 -20.82 -22.74
N GLN A 125 6.56 -19.51 -22.76
CA GLN A 125 6.00 -18.87 -21.57
C GLN A 125 4.92 -19.83 -21.32
N ALA A 126 5.22 -20.74 -20.38
CA ALA A 126 4.35 -21.87 -20.19
C ALA A 126 3.09 -21.13 -19.97
N ARG A 127 2.36 -20.97 -21.09
CA ARG A 127 1.29 -20.00 -21.32
C ARG A 127 0.62 -20.00 -20.01
N PRO A 128 0.73 -18.90 -19.21
CA PRO A 128 0.60 -18.97 -17.77
C PRO A 128 -0.60 -19.83 -17.62
N ASN A 129 -0.33 -21.09 -17.22
CA ASN A 129 -1.28 -22.18 -17.38
C ASN A 129 -2.54 -21.55 -16.89
N GLN A 130 -3.46 -21.19 -17.81
CA GLN A 130 -4.62 -20.35 -17.46
C GLN A 130 -5.40 -21.02 -16.36
N ASN A 131 -5.03 -22.28 -16.09
CA ASN A 131 -5.40 -23.10 -14.94
C ASN A 131 -4.36 -23.11 -13.78
N ALA A 132 -3.16 -22.54 -13.88
CA ALA A 132 -2.35 -22.29 -12.69
C ALA A 132 -2.93 -21.06 -11.97
N ARG A 133 -4.00 -21.31 -11.25
CA ARG A 133 -4.68 -20.34 -10.39
C ARG A 133 -3.65 -19.79 -9.40
N ARG A 134 -3.25 -18.54 -9.62
CA ARG A 134 -2.23 -17.89 -8.80
C ARG A 134 -2.86 -17.52 -7.46
N VAL A 135 -2.14 -17.80 -6.37
CA VAL A 135 -2.48 -17.20 -5.08
C VAL A 135 -2.48 -15.69 -5.25
N SER A 136 -3.61 -15.06 -4.98
CA SER A 136 -3.75 -13.61 -4.95
C SER A 136 -4.12 -13.15 -3.55
N SER A 137 -3.84 -11.89 -3.25
CA SER A 137 -4.18 -11.28 -1.97
C SER A 137 -4.92 -9.97 -2.17
N GLY A 138 -5.72 -9.63 -1.20
CA GLY A 138 -6.48 -8.40 -1.13
C GLY A 138 -6.85 -8.07 0.29
N THR A 139 -7.76 -7.14 0.44
CA THR A 139 -8.25 -6.66 1.73
C THR A 139 -9.76 -6.84 1.80
N GLY A 140 -10.28 -7.01 2.99
CA GLY A 140 -11.71 -6.94 3.30
C GLY A 140 -11.93 -6.28 4.64
N PHE A 141 -13.14 -5.84 4.92
CA PHE A 141 -13.48 -5.27 6.24
C PHE A 141 -14.84 -5.74 6.74
N VAL A 142 -14.98 -5.76 8.05
CA VAL A 142 -16.13 -6.34 8.74
C VAL A 142 -17.31 -5.35 8.72
N VAL A 143 -18.40 -5.72 8.05
CA VAL A 143 -19.63 -4.90 7.91
C VAL A 143 -20.76 -5.36 8.82
N ALA A 144 -20.72 -6.61 9.28
CA ALA A 144 -21.64 -7.20 10.27
C ALA A 144 -20.94 -8.40 10.95
N PRO A 145 -21.46 -8.96 12.03
CA PRO A 145 -20.91 -10.17 12.65
C PRO A 145 -20.67 -11.27 11.61
N ASP A 146 -19.43 -11.77 11.54
CA ASP A 146 -19.01 -12.79 10.59
C ASP A 146 -19.24 -12.45 9.09
N ARG A 147 -19.35 -11.15 8.76
CA ARG A 147 -19.53 -10.67 7.38
C ARG A 147 -18.45 -9.67 7.00
N VAL A 148 -17.76 -9.97 5.92
CA VAL A 148 -16.66 -9.16 5.38
C VAL A 148 -17.00 -8.72 3.97
N LEU A 149 -16.92 -7.40 3.71
CA LEU A 149 -17.05 -6.82 2.38
C LEU A 149 -15.66 -6.70 1.75
N THR A 150 -15.57 -6.99 0.45
CA THR A 150 -14.35 -6.88 -0.36
C THR A 150 -14.67 -6.57 -1.81
N ASN A 151 -13.65 -6.48 -2.68
CA ASN A 151 -13.87 -6.42 -4.12
C ASN A 151 -14.13 -7.82 -4.72
N HIS A 152 -14.94 -7.86 -5.79
CA HIS A 152 -15.20 -9.09 -6.55
C HIS A 152 -13.92 -9.69 -7.13
N HIS A 153 -13.07 -8.86 -7.77
CA HIS A 153 -11.84 -9.33 -8.41
C HIS A 153 -10.82 -9.94 -7.41
N VAL A 154 -10.94 -9.65 -6.10
CA VAL A 154 -10.08 -10.24 -5.06
C VAL A 154 -10.39 -11.72 -4.87
N ILE A 155 -11.66 -12.10 -5.08
CA ILE A 155 -12.13 -13.48 -4.82
C ILE A 155 -12.50 -14.23 -6.10
N GLU A 156 -12.37 -13.61 -7.24
CA GLU A 156 -12.73 -14.20 -8.53
C GLU A 156 -11.84 -15.41 -8.85
N GLY A 157 -12.47 -16.55 -9.12
CA GLY A 157 -11.76 -17.78 -9.47
C GLY A 157 -11.05 -18.50 -8.33
N CYS A 158 -11.26 -18.07 -7.06
CA CYS A 158 -10.71 -18.76 -5.91
C CYS A 158 -11.36 -20.14 -5.73
N GLY A 159 -10.55 -21.17 -5.49
CA GLY A 159 -11.01 -22.44 -4.97
C GLY A 159 -11.21 -22.39 -3.46
N ARG A 160 -10.37 -21.63 -2.76
CA ARG A 160 -10.41 -21.41 -1.32
C ARG A 160 -10.10 -19.96 -0.99
N ILE A 161 -10.85 -19.39 -0.04
CA ILE A 161 -10.62 -18.03 0.47
C ILE A 161 -10.29 -18.13 1.95
N LEU A 162 -9.21 -17.47 2.35
CA LEU A 162 -8.79 -17.35 3.74
C LEU A 162 -8.76 -15.88 4.14
N ALA A 163 -9.20 -15.56 5.35
CA ALA A 163 -9.14 -14.24 5.94
C ALA A 163 -8.19 -14.27 7.15
N ARG A 164 -7.17 -13.41 7.15
CA ARG A 164 -6.30 -13.21 8.31
C ARG A 164 -6.77 -12.00 9.09
N THR A 165 -7.10 -12.22 10.34
CA THR A 165 -7.58 -11.20 11.27
C THR A 165 -6.44 -10.34 11.82
N ALA A 166 -6.76 -9.22 12.47
CA ALA A 166 -5.78 -8.31 13.08
C ALA A 166 -4.94 -9.01 14.17
N ASP A 167 -5.51 -9.99 14.88
CA ASP A 167 -4.80 -10.81 15.87
C ASP A 167 -4.02 -11.99 15.25
N GLY A 168 -3.94 -12.05 13.91
CA GLY A 168 -3.13 -13.01 13.16
C GLY A 168 -3.76 -14.36 12.88
N ARG A 169 -5.00 -14.64 13.33
CA ARG A 169 -5.71 -15.89 13.06
C ARG A 169 -6.12 -16.00 11.59
N TRP A 170 -6.07 -17.21 11.05
CA TRP A 170 -6.59 -17.51 9.72
C TRP A 170 -7.97 -18.16 9.85
N LEU A 171 -8.97 -17.55 9.21
CA LEU A 171 -10.34 -18.02 9.16
C LEU A 171 -10.71 -18.41 7.72
N ALA A 172 -11.48 -19.47 7.55
CA ALA A 172 -12.05 -19.82 6.25
C ALA A 172 -13.16 -18.81 5.89
N ALA A 173 -13.21 -18.44 4.63
CA ALA A 173 -14.22 -17.54 4.09
C ALA A 173 -14.96 -18.17 2.93
N THR A 174 -16.26 -17.89 2.81
CA THR A 174 -17.09 -18.33 1.69
C THR A 174 -17.88 -17.16 1.12
N VAL A 175 -18.14 -17.17 -0.19
CA VAL A 175 -18.94 -16.12 -0.83
C VAL A 175 -20.38 -16.22 -0.30
N GLN A 176 -20.91 -15.07 0.14
CA GLN A 176 -22.26 -14.93 0.64
C GLN A 176 -23.10 -14.13 -0.35
N GLY A 177 -24.25 -14.67 -0.74
CA GLY A 177 -25.13 -14.00 -1.69
C GLY A 177 -24.54 -13.89 -3.10
N GLN A 178 -24.92 -12.84 -3.83
CA GLN A 178 -24.50 -12.61 -5.20
C GLN A 178 -23.43 -11.51 -5.26
N ALA A 179 -22.25 -11.84 -5.76
CA ALA A 179 -21.21 -10.86 -6.05
C ALA A 179 -21.62 -9.98 -7.25
N ASP A 180 -21.15 -8.75 -7.26
CA ASP A 180 -21.43 -7.76 -8.32
C ASP A 180 -20.13 -7.40 -9.05
N ALA A 181 -19.89 -8.03 -10.20
CA ALA A 181 -18.71 -7.77 -11.00
C ALA A 181 -18.66 -6.36 -11.59
N ARG A 182 -19.81 -5.70 -11.80
CA ARG A 182 -19.88 -4.33 -12.33
C ARG A 182 -19.46 -3.29 -11.28
N LEU A 183 -19.98 -3.41 -10.06
CA LEU A 183 -19.56 -2.59 -8.93
C LEU A 183 -18.21 -3.02 -8.39
N ASP A 184 -17.78 -4.25 -8.74
CA ASP A 184 -16.59 -4.90 -8.18
C ASP A 184 -16.69 -5.12 -6.67
N LEU A 185 -17.82 -5.68 -6.20
CA LEU A 185 -18.07 -5.96 -4.80
C LEU A 185 -18.47 -7.42 -4.57
N ALA A 186 -18.02 -7.96 -3.44
CA ALA A 186 -18.39 -9.29 -2.93
C ALA A 186 -18.55 -9.27 -1.42
N LEU A 187 -19.54 -10.03 -0.92
CA LEU A 187 -19.76 -10.26 0.51
C LEU A 187 -19.27 -11.67 0.86
N LEU A 188 -18.53 -11.78 1.96
CA LEU A 188 -18.03 -13.05 2.47
C LEU A 188 -18.63 -13.37 3.83
N ALA A 189 -18.97 -14.64 4.05
CA ALA A 189 -19.16 -15.20 5.38
C ALA A 189 -17.81 -15.66 5.92
N VAL A 190 -17.43 -15.15 7.08
CA VAL A 190 -16.14 -15.42 7.75
C VAL A 190 -16.43 -15.76 9.23
N PRO A 191 -16.93 -16.97 9.51
CA PRO A 191 -17.26 -17.36 10.88
C PRO A 191 -16.01 -17.40 11.77
N GLY A 192 -16.18 -17.07 13.06
CA GLY A 192 -15.08 -17.09 14.02
C GLY A 192 -14.59 -15.71 14.45
N ASN A 193 -15.44 -14.70 14.35
CA ASN A 193 -15.17 -13.33 14.78
C ASN A 193 -13.97 -12.71 14.07
N PRO A 194 -14.14 -12.27 12.81
CA PRO A 194 -13.06 -11.64 12.03
C PRO A 194 -12.64 -10.26 12.56
N GLY A 195 -13.44 -9.67 13.48
CA GLY A 195 -13.18 -8.36 14.08
C GLY A 195 -14.47 -7.58 14.35
N PRO A 196 -14.34 -6.37 14.92
CA PRO A 196 -15.46 -5.49 15.17
C PRO A 196 -16.05 -4.93 13.86
N THR A 197 -17.35 -4.71 13.84
CA THR A 197 -18.06 -4.08 12.73
C THR A 197 -17.75 -2.60 12.65
N VAL A 198 -17.41 -2.11 11.46
CA VAL A 198 -17.28 -0.67 11.17
C VAL A 198 -18.58 -0.15 10.58
N ALA A 199 -18.96 1.09 10.93
CA ALA A 199 -20.17 1.71 10.41
C ALA A 199 -19.91 2.42 9.07
N PHE A 200 -20.89 2.44 8.19
CA PHE A 200 -20.90 3.32 7.02
C PHE A 200 -21.31 4.74 7.43
N ARG A 201 -20.72 5.73 6.79
CA ARG A 201 -21.19 7.11 6.93
C ARG A 201 -22.63 7.21 6.38
N GLY A 202 -23.54 7.70 7.21
CA GLY A 202 -24.92 7.99 6.83
C GLY A 202 -25.08 9.43 6.37
N THR A 203 -24.71 10.35 7.23
CA THR A 203 -24.82 11.81 6.99
C THR A 203 -23.64 12.56 7.63
N PRO A 204 -23.31 13.76 7.14
CA PRO A 204 -23.69 14.33 5.84
C PRO A 204 -23.09 13.60 4.66
N ALA A 205 -23.55 13.85 3.44
CA ALA A 205 -22.94 13.31 2.22
C ALA A 205 -21.48 13.74 2.09
N ILE A 206 -20.64 12.88 1.54
CA ILE A 206 -19.21 13.15 1.31
C ILE A 206 -19.03 14.26 0.27
N ARG A 207 -18.04 15.13 0.44
CA ARG A 207 -17.75 16.25 -0.46
C ARG A 207 -16.33 16.17 -1.00
N ARG A 208 -16.06 16.86 -2.11
CA ARG A 208 -14.68 17.05 -2.60
C ARG A 208 -13.83 17.76 -1.57
N GLY A 209 -12.55 17.39 -1.46
CA GLY A 209 -11.62 17.96 -0.51
C GLY A 209 -11.72 17.38 0.91
N GLU A 210 -12.67 16.50 1.18
CA GLU A 210 -12.73 15.85 2.50
C GLU A 210 -11.58 14.85 2.63
N SER A 211 -10.89 14.91 3.79
CA SER A 211 -9.80 14.00 4.13
C SER A 211 -10.33 12.58 4.36
N VAL A 212 -9.61 11.60 3.85
CA VAL A 212 -9.93 10.18 3.97
C VAL A 212 -8.69 9.35 4.26
N VAL A 213 -8.91 8.18 4.81
CA VAL A 213 -7.89 7.18 5.11
C VAL A 213 -8.23 5.89 4.37
N ALA A 214 -7.35 5.43 3.50
CA ALA A 214 -7.38 4.10 2.92
C ALA A 214 -6.55 3.14 3.80
N TYR A 215 -7.08 1.96 4.07
CA TYR A 215 -6.42 0.96 4.90
C TYR A 215 -6.44 -0.42 4.21
N GLY A 216 -5.32 -1.13 4.22
CA GLY A 216 -5.24 -2.44 3.58
C GLY A 216 -3.87 -3.10 3.65
N PHE A 217 -3.71 -4.21 2.93
CA PHE A 217 -2.52 -5.06 2.94
C PHE A 217 -1.82 -5.06 1.57
N PRO A 218 -1.17 -3.93 1.18
CA PRO A 218 -0.52 -3.85 -0.12
C PRO A 218 0.63 -4.83 -0.20
N LEU A 219 0.76 -5.49 -1.37
CA LEU A 219 1.90 -6.35 -1.70
C LEU A 219 2.23 -7.38 -0.60
N SER A 220 1.19 -7.89 0.11
CA SER A 220 1.36 -8.92 1.12
C SER A 220 2.04 -10.15 0.49
N GLY A 221 3.24 -10.46 0.97
CA GLY A 221 4.13 -11.47 0.38
C GLY A 221 5.38 -10.90 -0.29
N LEU A 222 5.42 -9.60 -0.62
CA LEU A 222 6.61 -8.92 -1.15
C LEU A 222 7.34 -8.07 -0.10
N LEU A 223 6.61 -7.32 0.72
CA LEU A 223 7.23 -6.36 1.65
C LEU A 223 7.04 -6.76 3.11
N SER A 224 5.81 -6.84 3.56
CA SER A 224 5.41 -7.16 4.92
C SER A 224 3.99 -7.69 4.90
N SER A 225 3.62 -8.51 5.89
CA SER A 225 2.22 -8.85 6.16
C SER A 225 1.50 -7.79 6.99
N ASP A 226 2.18 -6.67 7.29
CA ASP A 226 1.60 -5.56 8.03
C ASP A 226 0.72 -4.70 7.14
N PRO A 227 -0.41 -4.22 7.65
CA PRO A 227 -1.28 -3.33 6.92
C PRO A 227 -0.64 -1.95 6.73
N LYS A 228 -1.05 -1.26 5.67
CA LYS A 228 -0.65 0.11 5.38
C LYS A 228 -1.84 1.05 5.48
N LEU A 229 -1.62 2.17 6.18
CA LEU A 229 -2.50 3.32 6.20
C LEU A 229 -1.99 4.34 5.20
N THR A 230 -2.89 4.85 4.35
CA THR A 230 -2.58 5.94 3.42
C THR A 230 -3.64 7.03 3.55
N ARG A 231 -3.21 8.25 3.86
CA ARG A 231 -4.09 9.42 3.91
C ARG A 231 -4.19 10.08 2.55
N GLY A 232 -5.34 10.64 2.25
CA GLY A 232 -5.59 11.44 1.06
C GLY A 232 -6.93 12.18 1.17
N GLU A 233 -7.45 12.59 0.04
CA GLU A 233 -8.68 13.38 -0.07
C GLU A 233 -9.58 12.85 -1.18
N ILE A 234 -10.86 13.20 -1.14
CA ILE A 234 -11.79 12.98 -2.24
C ILE A 234 -11.52 14.02 -3.32
N ASN A 235 -10.90 13.65 -4.43
CA ASN A 235 -10.57 14.56 -5.53
C ASN A 235 -11.76 14.83 -6.43
N ALA A 236 -12.56 13.80 -6.74
CA ALA A 236 -13.77 13.93 -7.55
C ALA A 236 -14.87 12.96 -7.10
N LEU A 237 -16.12 13.40 -7.30
CA LEU A 237 -17.32 12.61 -6.97
C LEU A 237 -17.80 11.73 -8.12
N GLY A 238 -17.00 11.55 -9.16
CA GLY A 238 -17.23 10.65 -10.29
C GLY A 238 -15.97 9.89 -10.65
N GLY A 239 -16.11 8.65 -11.08
CA GLY A 239 -15.04 7.80 -11.59
C GLY A 239 -14.75 8.04 -13.07
N ILE A 240 -14.02 7.12 -13.71
CA ILE A 240 -13.71 7.15 -15.15
C ILE A 240 -15.00 7.18 -15.95
N GLY A 241 -15.08 8.04 -16.97
CA GLY A 241 -16.26 8.16 -17.83
C GLY A 241 -17.51 8.64 -17.09
N ASN A 242 -17.34 9.44 -16.02
CA ASN A 242 -18.44 9.91 -15.16
C ASN A 242 -19.17 8.78 -14.39
N ASP A 243 -18.51 7.69 -14.11
CA ASP A 243 -19.07 6.63 -13.26
C ASP A 243 -19.50 7.20 -11.90
N GLN A 244 -20.81 7.29 -11.69
CA GLN A 244 -21.39 7.86 -10.46
C GLN A 244 -21.29 6.92 -9.26
N THR A 245 -20.84 5.70 -9.44
CA THR A 245 -20.66 4.72 -8.36
C THR A 245 -19.28 4.77 -7.71
N ARG A 246 -18.36 5.61 -8.22
CA ARG A 246 -16.97 5.69 -7.76
C ARG A 246 -16.55 7.11 -7.42
N PHE A 247 -15.57 7.21 -6.49
CA PHE A 247 -14.80 8.42 -6.22
C PHE A 247 -13.44 8.35 -6.87
N GLN A 248 -12.86 9.52 -7.18
CA GLN A 248 -11.40 9.67 -7.33
C GLN A 248 -10.81 10.13 -5.99
N ILE A 249 -9.70 9.53 -5.60
CA ILE A 249 -9.01 9.82 -4.35
C ILE A 249 -7.52 10.08 -4.59
N SER A 250 -6.90 10.93 -3.77
CA SER A 250 -5.44 11.14 -3.77
C SER A 250 -4.68 10.16 -2.88
N ALA A 251 -5.37 9.43 -2.00
CA ALA A 251 -4.73 8.38 -1.21
C ALA A 251 -4.10 7.35 -2.14
N GLU A 252 -2.79 7.14 -2.00
CA GLU A 252 -2.07 6.14 -2.80
C GLU A 252 -2.55 4.74 -2.45
N VAL A 253 -2.95 3.98 -3.46
CA VAL A 253 -3.34 2.58 -3.31
C VAL A 253 -2.54 1.70 -4.25
N GLN A 254 -2.26 0.49 -3.81
CA GLN A 254 -1.44 -0.51 -4.50
C GLN A 254 -2.18 -1.85 -4.54
N PRO A 255 -1.81 -2.77 -5.46
CA PRO A 255 -2.32 -4.13 -5.43
C PRO A 255 -2.24 -4.72 -4.02
N GLY A 256 -3.36 -5.28 -3.54
CA GLY A 256 -3.54 -5.73 -2.17
C GLY A 256 -4.37 -4.78 -1.29
N ASN A 257 -4.44 -3.48 -1.58
CA ASN A 257 -5.39 -2.57 -0.92
C ASN A 257 -6.83 -2.75 -1.42
N SER A 258 -7.02 -3.40 -2.58
CA SER A 258 -8.35 -3.71 -3.14
C SER A 258 -9.25 -4.37 -2.12
N GLY A 259 -10.47 -3.86 -1.96
CA GLY A 259 -11.48 -4.34 -1.02
C GLY A 259 -11.34 -3.77 0.38
N GLY A 260 -10.29 -2.97 0.65
CA GLY A 260 -10.12 -2.29 1.93
C GLY A 260 -11.08 -1.12 2.14
N PRO A 261 -11.32 -0.71 3.40
CA PRO A 261 -12.16 0.43 3.70
C PRO A 261 -11.48 1.75 3.32
N LEU A 262 -12.26 2.68 2.75
CA LEU A 262 -11.97 4.10 2.72
C LEU A 262 -12.79 4.75 3.82
N LEU A 263 -12.12 5.35 4.80
CA LEU A 263 -12.73 5.92 6.00
C LEU A 263 -12.65 7.44 5.99
N ASP A 264 -13.66 8.11 6.54
CA ASP A 264 -13.56 9.52 6.89
C ASP A 264 -12.77 9.72 8.21
N MET A 265 -12.58 10.98 8.59
CA MET A 265 -11.83 11.30 9.80
C MET A 265 -12.60 11.08 11.11
N GLN A 266 -13.82 10.58 11.06
CA GLN A 266 -14.56 10.04 12.22
C GLN A 266 -14.44 8.50 12.32
N GLY A 267 -13.85 7.84 11.33
CA GLY A 267 -13.69 6.39 11.25
C GLY A 267 -14.88 5.66 10.64
N ASN A 268 -15.76 6.36 9.93
CA ASN A 268 -16.89 5.77 9.22
C ASN A 268 -16.50 5.47 7.76
N VAL A 269 -16.99 4.35 7.23
CA VAL A 269 -16.73 3.93 5.85
C VAL A 269 -17.45 4.86 4.87
N VAL A 270 -16.70 5.49 3.99
CA VAL A 270 -17.20 6.31 2.88
C VAL A 270 -17.02 5.63 1.53
N GLY A 271 -16.24 4.55 1.46
CA GLY A 271 -16.04 3.79 0.23
C GLY A 271 -15.28 2.49 0.41
N VAL A 272 -15.12 1.76 -0.70
CA VAL A 272 -14.32 0.54 -0.80
C VAL A 272 -13.21 0.77 -1.82
N VAL A 273 -11.97 0.64 -1.39
CA VAL A 273 -10.77 0.91 -2.22
C VAL A 273 -10.71 -0.05 -3.40
N VAL A 274 -10.39 0.45 -4.60
CA VAL A 274 -10.16 -0.33 -5.81
C VAL A 274 -8.77 0.01 -6.35
N ALA A 275 -7.82 -0.89 -6.17
CA ALA A 275 -6.43 -0.73 -6.61
C ALA A 275 -6.15 -1.31 -8.02
N LYS A 276 -7.17 -1.88 -8.67
CA LYS A 276 -7.07 -2.41 -10.03
C LYS A 276 -7.73 -1.44 -11.00
N LEU A 277 -6.91 -0.70 -11.75
CA LEU A 277 -7.39 0.00 -12.94
C LEU A 277 -7.29 -0.92 -14.15
N ASP A 278 -8.30 -0.86 -15.04
CA ASP A 278 -8.13 -1.40 -16.39
C ASP A 278 -7.20 -0.46 -17.16
N ASN A 279 -5.89 -0.75 -17.10
CA ASN A 279 -4.82 0.04 -17.73
C ASN A 279 -4.99 0.20 -19.25
N ARG A 280 -5.96 -0.47 -19.89
CA ARG A 280 -6.22 -0.37 -21.31
C ARG A 280 -6.86 0.97 -21.71
N ARG A 281 -7.48 1.68 -20.77
CA ARG A 281 -8.19 2.95 -21.02
C ARG A 281 -7.44 4.19 -20.55
N VAL A 282 -6.42 4.03 -19.71
CA VAL A 282 -5.70 5.15 -19.11
C VAL A 282 -4.20 4.84 -19.12
N GLN A 283 -3.57 5.06 -20.29
CA GLN A 283 -2.11 5.06 -20.40
C GLN A 283 -1.59 6.40 -19.90
N ASN A 284 -0.56 6.39 -19.03
CA ASN A 284 0.17 7.57 -18.54
C ASN A 284 -0.60 8.52 -17.58
N VAL A 285 -1.51 8.01 -16.75
CA VAL A 285 -2.06 8.81 -15.65
C VAL A 285 -1.56 8.25 -14.32
N ASP A 286 -0.54 8.90 -13.77
CA ASP A 286 -0.01 8.61 -12.44
C ASP A 286 -0.91 9.25 -11.37
N ASN A 287 -1.05 8.57 -10.22
CA ASN A 287 -1.74 9.06 -9.02
C ASN A 287 -3.27 9.27 -9.11
N VAL A 288 -3.96 8.59 -10.02
CA VAL A 288 -5.42 8.56 -10.01
C VAL A 288 -5.91 7.24 -9.42
N ASN A 289 -6.39 7.29 -8.20
CA ASN A 289 -6.89 6.15 -7.45
C ASN A 289 -8.40 6.23 -7.29
N PHE A 290 -9.06 5.09 -7.11
CA PHE A 290 -10.51 5.03 -7.07
C PHE A 290 -11.02 4.24 -5.86
N ALA A 291 -12.24 4.58 -5.44
CA ALA A 291 -13.01 3.78 -4.49
C ALA A 291 -14.47 3.68 -4.94
N VAL A 292 -15.09 2.53 -4.73
CA VAL A 292 -16.55 2.40 -4.82
C VAL A 292 -17.16 3.23 -3.73
N LYS A 293 -18.17 4.05 -4.04
CA LYS A 293 -18.85 4.91 -3.06
C LYS A 293 -19.55 4.10 -1.98
N GLY A 294 -19.56 4.64 -0.76
CA GLY A 294 -20.22 4.00 0.38
C GLY A 294 -21.71 3.77 0.13
N GLU A 295 -22.39 4.68 -0.55
CA GLU A 295 -23.81 4.53 -0.90
C GLU A 295 -24.04 3.36 -1.88
N ALA A 296 -23.13 3.16 -2.83
CA ALA A 296 -23.19 2.02 -3.77
C ALA A 296 -22.93 0.70 -3.03
N ALA A 297 -21.97 0.70 -2.09
CA ALA A 297 -21.69 -0.46 -1.24
C ALA A 297 -22.87 -0.79 -0.32
N GLN A 298 -23.50 0.21 0.29
CA GLN A 298 -24.73 0.02 1.09
C GLN A 298 -25.88 -0.54 0.24
N ALA A 299 -26.05 -0.04 -0.99
CA ALA A 299 -27.08 -0.56 -1.91
C ALA A 299 -26.80 -2.04 -2.28
N PHE A 300 -25.52 -2.40 -2.50
CA PHE A 300 -25.09 -3.78 -2.72
C PHE A 300 -25.43 -4.67 -1.52
N LEU A 301 -25.13 -4.24 -0.29
CA LEU A 301 -25.44 -4.99 0.93
C LEU A 301 -26.95 -5.22 1.10
N ARG A 302 -27.78 -4.18 0.86
CA ARG A 302 -29.25 -4.29 0.90
C ARG A 302 -29.77 -5.33 -0.11
N ARG A 303 -29.25 -5.34 -1.36
CA ARG A 303 -29.62 -6.35 -2.38
C ARG A 303 -29.28 -7.78 -1.97
N ASN A 304 -28.25 -7.94 -1.13
CA ASN A 304 -27.85 -9.22 -0.56
C ASN A 304 -28.53 -9.54 0.79
N ASN A 305 -29.57 -8.78 1.17
CA ASN A 305 -30.28 -8.90 2.46
C ASN A 305 -29.32 -8.84 3.67
N GLN A 306 -28.23 -8.09 3.53
CA GLN A 306 -27.24 -7.91 4.58
C GLN A 306 -27.49 -6.60 5.33
N GLU A 307 -27.77 -6.71 6.61
CA GLU A 307 -27.83 -5.58 7.53
C GLU A 307 -26.42 -5.04 7.78
N PHE A 308 -26.33 -3.73 7.95
CA PHE A 308 -25.10 -3.00 8.28
C PHE A 308 -25.42 -1.81 9.16
N ARG A 309 -24.39 -1.28 9.83
CA ARG A 309 -24.53 -0.08 10.66
C ARG A 309 -24.21 1.17 9.86
N THR A 310 -24.94 2.25 10.18
CA THR A 310 -24.61 3.62 9.72
C THR A 310 -24.36 4.51 10.91
N ALA A 311 -23.52 5.52 10.73
CA ALA A 311 -23.25 6.55 11.74
C ALA A 311 -23.17 7.93 11.10
N GLU A 312 -23.42 8.96 11.90
CA GLU A 312 -23.21 10.34 11.48
C GLU A 312 -21.73 10.72 11.62
N SER A 313 -21.22 11.45 10.64
CA SER A 313 -19.87 12.03 10.67
C SER A 313 -19.96 13.50 11.04
N ARG A 314 -20.14 13.78 12.35
CA ARG A 314 -20.20 15.11 12.92
C ARG A 314 -19.21 15.24 14.07
N GLY A 315 -18.72 16.44 14.28
CA GLY A 315 -17.76 16.75 15.34
C GLY A 315 -16.33 16.97 14.83
N ALA A 316 -15.38 17.02 15.75
CA ALA A 316 -13.98 17.21 15.41
C ALA A 316 -13.39 15.96 14.74
N ASP A 317 -12.49 16.16 13.80
CA ASP A 317 -11.75 15.10 13.17
C ASP A 317 -10.84 14.37 14.19
N ARG A 318 -10.79 13.06 14.09
CA ARG A 318 -9.81 12.22 14.78
C ARG A 318 -8.45 12.35 14.11
N SER A 319 -7.39 11.97 14.83
CA SER A 319 -6.09 11.80 14.19
C SER A 319 -6.13 10.63 13.19
N ALA A 320 -5.25 10.66 12.19
CA ALA A 320 -5.11 9.53 11.25
C ALA A 320 -4.72 8.23 11.97
N ALA A 321 -3.99 8.33 13.08
CA ALA A 321 -3.64 7.18 13.92
C ALA A 321 -4.87 6.55 14.56
N ASP A 322 -5.76 7.35 15.16
CA ASP A 322 -6.99 6.84 15.78
C ASP A 322 -7.93 6.19 14.75
N VAL A 323 -8.03 6.79 13.54
CA VAL A 323 -8.79 6.19 12.43
C VAL A 323 -8.13 4.89 11.99
N GLY A 324 -6.79 4.86 11.96
CA GLY A 324 -6.00 3.65 11.67
C GLY A 324 -6.26 2.52 12.66
N ASP A 325 -6.37 2.81 13.93
CA ASP A 325 -6.67 1.82 14.98
C ASP A 325 -8.09 1.25 14.83
N ILE A 326 -9.07 2.06 14.42
CA ILE A 326 -10.41 1.60 14.09
C ILE A 326 -10.35 0.66 12.87
N ALA A 327 -9.66 1.10 11.81
CA ALA A 327 -9.50 0.34 10.58
C ALA A 327 -8.79 -1.00 10.82
N HIS A 328 -7.68 -0.99 11.59
CA HIS A 328 -6.88 -2.17 11.86
C HIS A 328 -7.71 -3.31 12.44
N ARG A 329 -8.49 -3.02 13.46
CA ARG A 329 -9.29 -4.03 14.15
C ARG A 329 -10.42 -4.60 13.29
N ALA A 330 -10.95 -3.80 12.37
CA ALA A 330 -12.09 -4.16 11.52
C ALA A 330 -11.68 -4.71 10.14
N THR A 331 -10.39 -4.76 9.82
CA THR A 331 -9.90 -5.13 8.49
C THR A 331 -9.20 -6.48 8.53
N VAL A 332 -9.40 -7.28 7.49
CA VAL A 332 -8.77 -8.58 7.31
C VAL A 332 -7.98 -8.62 6.01
N MET A 333 -6.84 -9.31 6.03
CA MET A 333 -6.13 -9.67 4.81
C MET A 333 -6.81 -10.89 4.18
N LEU A 334 -7.15 -10.80 2.90
CA LEU A 334 -7.72 -11.90 2.14
C LEU A 334 -6.63 -12.58 1.31
N ARG A 335 -6.68 -13.91 1.29
CA ARG A 335 -5.87 -14.77 0.45
C ARG A 335 -6.76 -15.68 -0.35
N CYS A 336 -6.64 -15.58 -1.66
CA CYS A 336 -7.32 -16.41 -2.64
C CYS A 336 -6.37 -17.53 -3.06
N GLU A 337 -6.73 -18.76 -2.80
CA GLU A 337 -6.01 -19.95 -3.22
C GLU A 337 -6.76 -20.64 -4.36
N PRO A 338 -6.06 -21.24 -5.34
CA PRO A 338 -6.67 -21.93 -6.47
C PRO A 338 -7.54 -23.11 -6.11
#